data_3873efc547382d15531e8cfcdb337ccf
#
_entry.id   3873efc547382d15531e8cfcdb337ccf
#
_cell.length_a   1.000
_cell.length_b   1.000
_cell.length_c   1.000
_cell.angle_alpha   90.00
_cell.angle_beta   90.00
_cell.angle_gamma   90.00
#
_symmetry.space_group_name_H-M   'P 1'
#
loop_
_entity.id
_entity.type
_entity.pdbx_description
1 polymer ?
#
loop_
_entity_poly.entity_id
_entity_poly.type
_entity_poly.pdbx_seq_one_letter_code
_entity_poly.pdbx_strand_id
1 'polypeptide(L)'
;MIQFNYVSKSYEDGRKAVDSLHLEIKKGEFFVLIGPSGCGKTTTMKMINRLIETTEGSILIDGKDIQEYNINELRWNIGYVLQQIALFPHMTIAENIAVVPEMRKWSKEKIKARVDELLHMVGLEPDVYRDRMPDELSGGQKQRVGVVRALAANPKIVLMDEPFSALDPLSREQLQQDIVQLQKKIQKTIVFVTHDMQEALSLGDRICVMKEGKVVQLDTPEGIIHNPKNEFVEEFIGNRGRPWYEGKSIEEVLPLDNGIRVEGNALSLHSTLQEALVRLQNEESVPVEEYGQYVGALTSRHIVNYIVEQMKERG
;
A
#
# COMPACT_ATOMS: atom_id res chain seq x y z
N MET A 1 -3.83 7.87 17.50
CA MET A 1 -3.10 6.64 17.94
C MET A 1 -1.59 6.88 18.00
N ILE A 2 -0.94 7.24 16.90
CA ILE A 2 0.48 7.61 16.87
C ILE A 2 0.59 9.05 16.41
N GLN A 3 1.35 9.89 17.14
CA GLN A 3 1.55 11.31 16.81
C GLN A 3 3.04 11.60 16.74
N PHE A 4 3.47 12.25 15.67
CA PHE A 4 4.82 12.77 15.50
C PHE A 4 4.77 14.29 15.68
N ASN A 5 5.49 14.79 16.66
CA ASN A 5 5.53 16.21 16.99
C ASN A 5 6.90 16.78 16.60
N TYR A 6 7.01 17.30 15.37
CA TYR A 6 8.22 17.92 14.80
C TYR A 6 9.46 17.04 14.96
N VAL A 7 9.32 15.76 14.62
CA VAL A 7 10.36 14.76 14.81
C VAL A 7 11.44 14.90 13.74
N SER A 8 12.69 14.99 14.17
CA SER A 8 13.86 14.95 13.29
C SER A 8 14.79 13.80 13.66
N LYS A 9 15.45 13.25 12.63
CA LYS A 9 16.57 12.33 12.79
C LYS A 9 17.74 12.76 11.95
N SER A 10 18.83 13.15 12.62
CA SER A 10 20.13 13.41 12.02
C SER A 10 21.13 12.33 12.40
N TYR A 11 21.99 11.96 11.47
CA TYR A 11 23.12 11.05 11.71
C TYR A 11 24.41 11.85 11.92
N GLU A 12 25.45 11.19 12.43
CA GLU A 12 26.76 11.82 12.74
C GLU A 12 27.43 12.49 11.52
N ASP A 13 27.12 12.00 10.31
CA ASP A 13 27.57 12.59 9.05
C ASP A 13 26.86 13.91 8.66
N GLY A 14 25.98 14.42 9.54
CA GLY A 14 25.19 15.63 9.33
C GLY A 14 23.95 15.43 8.45
N ARG A 15 23.73 14.24 7.89
CA ARG A 15 22.56 13.96 7.03
C ARG A 15 21.31 13.86 7.86
N LYS A 16 20.32 14.68 7.54
CA LYS A 16 18.96 14.57 8.07
C LYS A 16 18.17 13.51 7.30
N ALA A 17 17.93 12.37 7.92
CA ALA A 17 17.10 11.32 7.34
C ALA A 17 15.60 11.61 7.48
N VAL A 18 15.21 12.34 8.54
CA VAL A 18 13.87 12.85 8.77
C VAL A 18 13.99 14.28 9.29
N ASP A 19 13.22 15.22 8.74
CA ASP A 19 13.30 16.64 9.05
C ASP A 19 11.94 17.18 9.46
N SER A 20 11.80 17.50 10.74
CA SER A 20 10.63 18.16 11.34
C SER A 20 9.29 17.49 10.99
N LEU A 21 9.24 16.18 11.06
CA LEU A 21 8.07 15.39 10.74
C LEU A 21 6.94 15.67 11.72
N HIS A 22 5.81 16.17 11.21
CA HIS A 22 4.60 16.37 11.97
C HIS A 22 3.44 15.66 11.29
N LEU A 23 2.92 14.60 11.89
CA LEU A 23 1.78 13.84 11.37
C LEU A 23 1.09 13.03 12.47
N GLU A 24 -0.14 12.64 12.20
CA GLU A 24 -0.92 11.76 13.06
C GLU A 24 -1.42 10.55 12.27
N ILE A 25 -1.29 9.35 12.89
CA ILE A 25 -1.84 8.09 12.42
C ILE A 25 -3.00 7.72 13.36
N LYS A 26 -4.19 7.52 12.79
CA LYS A 26 -5.41 7.21 13.55
C LYS A 26 -5.42 5.76 14.02
N LYS A 27 -6.24 5.47 15.03
CA LYS A 27 -6.44 4.09 15.51
C LYS A 27 -7.19 3.26 14.46
N GLY A 28 -6.71 2.06 14.20
CA GLY A 28 -7.31 1.14 13.23
C GLY A 28 -7.00 1.47 11.77
N GLU A 29 -6.23 2.53 11.51
CA GLU A 29 -5.88 3.00 10.18
C GLU A 29 -4.81 2.11 9.54
N PHE A 30 -4.96 1.87 8.23
CA PHE A 30 -3.90 1.36 7.37
C PHE A 30 -3.16 2.56 6.75
N PHE A 31 -2.08 2.95 7.39
CA PHE A 31 -1.29 4.13 7.01
C PHE A 31 -0.08 3.76 6.20
N VAL A 32 0.07 4.34 5.01
CA VAL A 32 1.17 4.04 4.10
C VAL A 32 2.19 5.16 4.06
N LEU A 33 3.46 4.82 4.25
CA LEU A 33 4.62 5.68 3.99
C LEU A 33 5.22 5.30 2.64
N ILE A 34 5.23 6.21 1.69
CA ILE A 34 5.75 5.98 0.34
C ILE A 34 6.71 7.09 -0.10
N GLY A 35 7.60 6.80 -1.02
CA GLY A 35 8.55 7.76 -1.60
C GLY A 35 9.81 7.08 -2.12
N PRO A 36 10.73 7.81 -2.73
CA PRO A 36 12.00 7.30 -3.26
C PRO A 36 12.85 6.60 -2.20
N SER A 37 13.78 5.76 -2.64
CA SER A 37 14.77 5.16 -1.75
C SER A 37 15.57 6.24 -0.99
N GLY A 38 15.79 6.02 0.30
CA GLY A 38 16.53 6.96 1.15
C GLY A 38 15.76 8.20 1.63
N CYS A 39 14.46 8.37 1.30
CA CYS A 39 13.67 9.54 1.73
C CYS A 39 13.23 9.51 3.21
N GLY A 40 13.62 8.50 4.01
CA GLY A 40 13.36 8.46 5.45
C GLY A 40 12.23 7.55 5.93
N LYS A 41 11.50 6.82 5.05
CA LYS A 41 10.36 5.95 5.40
C LYS A 41 10.69 4.93 6.50
N THR A 42 11.67 4.07 6.23
CA THR A 42 12.12 3.03 7.19
C THR A 42 12.68 3.64 8.48
N THR A 43 13.36 4.79 8.40
CA THR A 43 13.83 5.52 9.59
C THR A 43 12.65 6.00 10.43
N THR A 44 11.65 6.63 9.79
CA THR A 44 10.40 7.08 10.45
C THR A 44 9.70 5.93 11.15
N MET A 45 9.54 4.80 10.47
CA MET A 45 8.91 3.63 11.05
C MET A 45 9.71 3.03 12.21
N LYS A 46 11.05 2.95 12.08
CA LYS A 46 11.93 2.41 13.14
C LYS A 46 11.99 3.30 14.38
N MET A 47 11.66 4.57 14.27
CA MET A 47 11.55 5.45 15.44
C MET A 47 10.32 5.12 16.29
N ILE A 48 9.20 4.62 15.71
CA ILE A 48 7.98 4.26 16.45
C ILE A 48 8.25 3.20 17.52
N ASN A 49 9.07 2.19 17.21
CA ASN A 49 9.42 1.10 18.14
C ASN A 49 10.77 1.29 18.85
N ARG A 50 11.32 2.51 18.79
CA ARG A 50 12.61 2.88 19.36
C ARG A 50 13.76 1.94 18.96
N LEU A 51 13.77 1.48 17.69
CA LEU A 51 14.96 0.87 17.07
C LEU A 51 15.95 1.94 16.61
N ILE A 52 15.43 3.13 16.30
CA ILE A 52 16.21 4.33 16.04
C ILE A 52 15.66 5.42 16.95
N GLU A 53 16.52 6.12 17.65
CA GLU A 53 16.13 7.23 18.51
C GLU A 53 15.98 8.53 17.70
N THR A 54 15.01 9.36 18.08
CA THR A 54 14.82 10.69 17.52
C THR A 54 15.98 11.60 17.95
N THR A 55 16.36 12.56 17.10
CA THR A 55 17.32 13.61 17.48
C THR A 55 16.58 14.80 18.08
N GLU A 56 15.40 15.13 17.55
CA GLU A 56 14.54 16.23 18.00
C GLU A 56 13.09 15.80 17.93
N GLY A 57 12.22 16.50 18.68
CA GLY A 57 10.79 16.24 18.73
C GLY A 57 10.42 15.03 19.58
N SER A 58 9.14 14.65 19.53
CA SER A 58 8.61 13.53 20.31
C SER A 58 7.63 12.69 19.51
N ILE A 59 7.53 11.40 19.85
CA ILE A 59 6.55 10.48 19.30
C ILE A 59 5.64 10.01 20.44
N LEU A 60 4.34 10.18 20.26
CA LEU A 60 3.34 9.76 21.24
C LEU A 60 2.57 8.55 20.71
N ILE A 61 2.31 7.58 21.58
CA ILE A 61 1.37 6.48 21.33
C ILE A 61 0.28 6.54 22.38
N ASP A 62 -0.98 6.64 21.96
CA ASP A 62 -2.15 6.83 22.83
C ASP A 62 -1.97 8.03 23.81
N GLY A 63 -1.31 9.11 23.35
CA GLY A 63 -1.07 10.33 24.12
C GLY A 63 0.11 10.28 25.08
N LYS A 64 0.82 9.14 25.17
CA LYS A 64 1.99 8.96 26.02
C LYS A 64 3.26 8.92 25.18
N ASP A 65 4.32 9.64 25.59
CA ASP A 65 5.61 9.64 24.89
C ASP A 65 6.22 8.25 24.89
N ILE A 66 6.75 7.82 23.74
CA ILE A 66 7.39 6.49 23.61
C ILE A 66 8.60 6.34 24.54
N GLN A 67 9.26 7.42 24.93
CA GLN A 67 10.41 7.40 25.86
C GLN A 67 9.99 7.04 27.28
N GLU A 68 8.75 7.30 27.67
CA GLU A 68 8.21 6.97 28.99
C GLU A 68 7.78 5.51 29.14
N TYR A 69 7.73 4.76 28.06
CA TYR A 69 7.41 3.33 28.12
C TYR A 69 8.62 2.51 28.52
N ASN A 70 8.37 1.44 29.28
CA ASN A 70 9.34 0.35 29.34
C ASN A 70 9.52 -0.19 27.91
N ILE A 71 10.77 -0.36 27.49
CA ILE A 71 11.10 -0.72 26.10
C ILE A 71 10.47 -2.07 25.67
N ASN A 72 10.41 -3.04 26.58
CA ASN A 72 9.81 -4.34 26.29
C ASN A 72 8.28 -4.22 26.16
N GLU A 73 7.62 -3.46 27.05
CA GLU A 73 6.18 -3.21 26.96
C GLU A 73 5.81 -2.50 25.68
N LEU A 74 6.60 -1.50 25.27
CA LEU A 74 6.42 -0.81 23.99
C LEU A 74 6.47 -1.82 22.83
N ARG A 75 7.55 -2.60 22.76
CA ARG A 75 7.79 -3.54 21.66
C ARG A 75 6.83 -4.72 21.65
N TRP A 76 6.34 -5.20 22.80
CA TRP A 76 5.32 -6.24 22.86
C TRP A 76 3.95 -5.80 22.31
N ASN A 77 3.70 -4.49 22.31
CA ASN A 77 2.47 -3.90 21.75
C ASN A 77 2.62 -3.47 20.28
N ILE A 78 3.80 -3.69 19.69
CA ILE A 78 4.12 -3.38 18.29
C ILE A 78 4.61 -4.65 17.61
N GLY A 79 3.84 -5.16 16.65
CA GLY A 79 4.31 -6.20 15.73
C GLY A 79 5.21 -5.59 14.66
N TYR A 80 6.27 -6.29 14.26
CA TYR A 80 7.18 -5.80 13.23
C TYR A 80 7.44 -6.87 12.17
N VAL A 81 7.06 -6.57 10.94
CA VAL A 81 7.36 -7.37 9.74
C VAL A 81 8.55 -6.73 9.04
N LEU A 82 9.64 -7.45 8.98
CA LEU A 82 10.90 -7.01 8.37
C LEU A 82 10.87 -7.19 6.85
N GLN A 83 11.60 -6.35 6.13
CA GLN A 83 11.80 -6.45 4.68
C GLN A 83 12.38 -7.81 4.29
N GLN A 84 13.40 -8.29 5.01
CA GLN A 84 13.90 -9.64 4.85
C GLN A 84 13.13 -10.60 5.74
N ILE A 85 12.83 -11.79 5.23
CA ILE A 85 12.14 -12.84 5.97
C ILE A 85 13.07 -13.37 7.06
N ALA A 86 13.00 -12.76 8.25
CA ALA A 86 13.89 -13.08 9.37
C ALA A 86 13.26 -14.14 10.29
N LEU A 87 12.86 -15.31 9.74
CA LEU A 87 12.48 -16.46 10.57
C LEU A 87 13.74 -17.06 11.22
N PHE A 88 13.59 -17.54 12.44
CA PHE A 88 14.65 -18.28 13.14
C PHE A 88 14.82 -19.66 12.48
N PRO A 89 15.96 -19.92 11.82
CA PRO A 89 16.11 -21.10 10.99
C PRO A 89 16.15 -22.43 11.76
N HIS A 90 16.42 -22.35 13.08
CA HIS A 90 16.50 -23.51 13.98
C HIS A 90 15.24 -23.75 14.80
N MET A 91 14.16 -23.01 14.50
CA MET A 91 12.86 -23.13 15.16
C MET A 91 11.83 -23.57 14.12
N THR A 92 10.91 -24.41 14.55
CA THR A 92 9.72 -24.74 13.75
C THR A 92 8.86 -23.51 13.48
N ILE A 93 7.90 -23.62 12.60
CA ILE A 93 6.95 -22.54 12.30
C ILE A 93 6.15 -22.17 13.55
N ALA A 94 5.68 -23.16 14.33
CA ALA A 94 4.98 -22.92 15.59
C ALA A 94 5.86 -22.18 16.60
N GLU A 95 7.10 -22.59 16.78
CA GLU A 95 8.06 -21.93 17.65
C GLU A 95 8.37 -20.50 17.21
N ASN A 96 8.56 -20.26 15.91
CA ASN A 96 8.74 -18.92 15.37
C ASN A 96 7.57 -17.99 15.71
N ILE A 97 6.33 -18.46 15.59
CA ILE A 97 5.13 -17.69 15.94
C ILE A 97 5.02 -17.51 17.45
N ALA A 98 5.44 -18.49 18.24
CA ALA A 98 5.31 -18.51 19.70
C ALA A 98 6.28 -17.57 20.43
N VAL A 99 7.38 -17.13 19.82
CA VAL A 99 8.46 -16.37 20.48
C VAL A 99 7.96 -15.24 21.38
N VAL A 100 7.15 -14.32 20.86
CA VAL A 100 6.68 -13.16 21.65
C VAL A 100 5.61 -13.56 22.66
N PRO A 101 4.62 -14.42 22.36
CA PRO A 101 3.73 -15.01 23.37
C PRO A 101 4.45 -15.68 24.53
N GLU A 102 5.52 -16.45 24.28
CA GLU A 102 6.33 -17.09 25.34
C GLU A 102 7.06 -16.05 26.20
N MET A 103 7.69 -15.05 25.58
CA MET A 103 8.31 -13.94 26.33
C MET A 103 7.29 -13.20 27.21
N ARG A 104 6.01 -13.15 26.79
CA ARG A 104 4.89 -12.62 27.59
C ARG A 104 4.30 -13.62 28.57
N LYS A 105 4.90 -14.79 28.72
CA LYS A 105 4.51 -15.86 29.66
C LYS A 105 3.05 -16.32 29.47
N TRP A 106 2.60 -16.44 28.22
CA TRP A 106 1.29 -17.05 27.95
C TRP A 106 1.32 -18.55 28.27
N SER A 107 0.17 -19.12 28.60
CA SER A 107 0.11 -20.58 28.80
C SER A 107 0.33 -21.32 27.48
N LYS A 108 0.83 -22.54 27.56
CA LYS A 108 1.10 -23.38 26.37
C LYS A 108 -0.16 -23.64 25.55
N GLU A 109 -1.30 -23.83 26.20
CA GLU A 109 -2.60 -24.06 25.56
C GLU A 109 -3.02 -22.82 24.76
N LYS A 110 -2.86 -21.61 25.35
CA LYS A 110 -3.16 -20.35 24.70
C LYS A 110 -2.25 -20.10 23.51
N ILE A 111 -0.95 -20.41 23.63
CA ILE A 111 0.02 -20.29 22.53
C ILE A 111 -0.36 -21.22 21.38
N LYS A 112 -0.63 -22.50 21.68
CA LYS A 112 -1.02 -23.48 20.66
C LYS A 112 -2.27 -23.03 19.90
N ALA A 113 -3.34 -22.67 20.62
CA ALA A 113 -4.57 -22.19 20.00
C ALA A 113 -4.32 -20.94 19.11
N ARG A 114 -3.44 -20.02 19.58
CA ARG A 114 -3.11 -18.81 18.82
C ARG A 114 -2.27 -19.11 17.59
N VAL A 115 -1.34 -20.03 17.64
CA VAL A 115 -0.55 -20.49 16.50
C VAL A 115 -1.46 -21.08 15.43
N ASP A 116 -2.37 -21.96 15.82
CA ASP A 116 -3.33 -22.63 14.92
C ASP A 116 -4.26 -21.59 14.26
N GLU A 117 -4.83 -20.68 15.04
CA GLU A 117 -5.65 -19.56 14.54
C GLU A 117 -4.90 -18.75 13.48
N LEU A 118 -3.66 -18.36 13.75
CA LEU A 118 -2.87 -17.52 12.87
C LEU A 118 -2.44 -18.23 11.59
N LEU A 119 -2.09 -19.50 11.67
CA LEU A 119 -1.77 -20.32 10.49
C LEU A 119 -2.98 -20.47 9.58
N HIS A 120 -4.15 -20.80 10.12
CA HIS A 120 -5.39 -20.82 9.33
C HIS A 120 -5.71 -19.49 8.68
N MET A 121 -5.43 -18.38 9.37
CA MET A 121 -5.72 -17.02 8.89
C MET A 121 -4.94 -16.67 7.61
N VAL A 122 -3.78 -17.28 7.40
CA VAL A 122 -2.93 -17.07 6.20
C VAL A 122 -2.94 -18.28 5.25
N GLY A 123 -3.94 -19.16 5.38
CA GLY A 123 -4.11 -20.31 4.49
C GLY A 123 -3.03 -21.39 4.62
N LEU A 124 -2.41 -21.49 5.79
CA LEU A 124 -1.46 -22.54 6.14
C LEU A 124 -2.10 -23.50 7.14
N GLU A 125 -2.39 -24.72 6.69
CA GLU A 125 -3.03 -25.72 7.54
C GLU A 125 -2.13 -26.11 8.72
N PRO A 126 -2.54 -25.90 10.00
CA PRO A 126 -1.66 -26.09 11.16
C PRO A 126 -1.08 -27.50 11.26
N ASP A 127 -1.86 -28.53 10.98
CA ASP A 127 -1.39 -29.92 11.08
C ASP A 127 -0.33 -30.29 10.03
N VAL A 128 -0.23 -29.47 8.97
CA VAL A 128 0.78 -29.62 7.91
C VAL A 128 2.01 -28.77 8.17
N TYR A 129 1.82 -27.55 8.70
CA TYR A 129 2.88 -26.53 8.68
C TYR A 129 3.50 -26.22 10.05
N ARG A 130 2.81 -26.49 11.17
CA ARG A 130 3.28 -26.08 12.51
C ARG A 130 4.65 -26.61 12.85
N ASP A 131 4.94 -27.86 12.50
CA ASP A 131 6.15 -28.59 12.90
C ASP A 131 7.24 -28.54 11.81
N ARG A 132 6.99 -27.87 10.66
CA ARG A 132 7.99 -27.66 9.62
C ARG A 132 9.04 -26.65 10.03
N MET A 133 10.21 -26.80 9.43
CA MET A 133 11.28 -25.82 9.51
C MET A 133 11.11 -24.74 8.42
N PRO A 134 11.66 -23.52 8.61
CA PRO A 134 11.55 -22.47 7.60
C PRO A 134 12.10 -22.86 6.21
N ASP A 135 13.12 -23.66 6.11
CA ASP A 135 13.73 -24.10 4.83
C ASP A 135 12.80 -25.00 4.00
N GLU A 136 11.81 -25.63 4.62
CA GLU A 136 10.80 -26.44 3.94
C GLU A 136 9.67 -25.61 3.32
N LEU A 137 9.67 -24.29 3.49
CA LEU A 137 8.63 -23.38 3.01
C LEU A 137 9.09 -22.60 1.77
N SER A 138 8.15 -22.30 0.86
CA SER A 138 8.37 -21.32 -0.20
C SER A 138 8.58 -19.90 0.34
N GLY A 139 9.14 -19.00 -0.47
CA GLY A 139 9.33 -17.58 -0.09
C GLY A 139 8.04 -16.92 0.36
N GLY A 140 6.94 -17.10 -0.36
CA GLY A 140 5.62 -16.57 -0.01
C GLY A 140 5.07 -17.15 1.30
N GLN A 141 5.25 -18.45 1.53
CA GLN A 141 4.86 -19.08 2.78
C GLN A 141 5.67 -18.55 3.98
N LYS A 142 6.98 -18.40 3.81
CA LYS A 142 7.86 -17.77 4.83
C LYS A 142 7.39 -16.37 5.16
N GLN A 143 7.01 -15.58 4.16
CA GLN A 143 6.54 -14.21 4.37
C GLN A 143 5.22 -14.18 5.14
N ARG A 144 4.26 -15.06 4.79
CA ARG A 144 3.00 -15.23 5.54
C ARG A 144 3.25 -15.56 7.02
N VAL A 145 4.18 -16.47 7.29
CA VAL A 145 4.60 -16.79 8.67
C VAL A 145 5.21 -15.56 9.35
N GLY A 146 6.03 -14.78 8.66
CA GLY A 146 6.59 -13.52 9.18
C GLY A 146 5.51 -12.51 9.59
N VAL A 147 4.46 -12.38 8.78
CA VAL A 147 3.31 -11.50 9.08
C VAL A 147 2.55 -12.00 10.32
N VAL A 148 2.20 -13.27 10.39
CA VAL A 148 1.44 -13.79 11.55
C VAL A 148 2.27 -13.86 12.82
N ARG A 149 3.58 -14.05 12.72
CA ARG A 149 4.50 -13.91 13.85
C ARG A 149 4.42 -12.52 14.48
N ALA A 150 4.39 -11.47 13.65
CA ALA A 150 4.23 -10.10 14.14
C ALA A 150 2.88 -9.88 14.86
N LEU A 151 1.86 -10.66 14.54
CA LEU A 151 0.51 -10.61 15.14
C LEU A 151 0.34 -11.51 16.36
N ALA A 152 1.29 -12.40 16.63
CA ALA A 152 1.11 -13.50 17.60
C ALA A 152 0.74 -13.02 19.01
N ALA A 153 1.39 -11.98 19.50
CA ALA A 153 1.13 -11.40 20.82
C ALA A 153 -0.08 -10.44 20.87
N ASN A 154 -0.88 -10.37 19.81
CA ASN A 154 -2.02 -9.47 19.66
C ASN A 154 -1.65 -7.98 19.85
N PRO A 155 -0.65 -7.44 19.11
CA PRO A 155 -0.22 -6.06 19.26
C PRO A 155 -1.34 -5.07 18.87
N LYS A 156 -1.22 -3.81 19.32
CA LYS A 156 -2.11 -2.71 18.91
C LYS A 156 -1.69 -2.12 17.56
N ILE A 157 -0.40 -2.12 17.27
CA ILE A 157 0.25 -1.52 16.10
C ILE A 157 1.02 -2.62 15.37
N VAL A 158 0.97 -2.59 14.04
CA VAL A 158 1.81 -3.45 13.18
C VAL A 158 2.61 -2.57 12.24
N LEU A 159 3.91 -2.71 12.28
CA LEU A 159 4.85 -2.05 11.37
C LEU A 159 5.28 -3.04 10.29
N MET A 160 5.18 -2.66 9.02
CA MET A 160 5.54 -3.50 7.87
C MET A 160 6.53 -2.77 6.96
N ASP A 161 7.77 -3.25 6.90
CA ASP A 161 8.85 -2.66 6.11
C ASP A 161 9.00 -3.40 4.79
N GLU A 162 8.45 -2.87 3.70
CA GLU A 162 8.48 -3.44 2.35
C GLU A 162 8.21 -4.96 2.31
N PRO A 163 7.11 -5.44 2.89
CA PRO A 163 6.90 -6.89 3.12
C PRO A 163 6.73 -7.70 1.83
N PHE A 164 6.57 -7.05 0.68
CA PHE A 164 6.36 -7.73 -0.60
C PHE A 164 7.57 -7.71 -1.53
N SER A 165 8.65 -7.02 -1.15
CA SER A 165 9.80 -6.75 -2.04
C SER A 165 10.54 -8.01 -2.54
N ALA A 166 10.50 -9.10 -1.76
CA ALA A 166 11.19 -10.36 -2.09
C ALA A 166 10.27 -11.42 -2.73
N LEU A 167 9.03 -11.07 -3.09
CA LEU A 167 8.04 -12.01 -3.60
C LEU A 167 7.91 -11.93 -5.12
N ASP A 168 7.65 -13.08 -5.74
CA ASP A 168 7.16 -13.15 -7.11
C ASP A 168 5.78 -12.48 -7.25
N PRO A 169 5.36 -12.06 -8.47
CA PRO A 169 4.12 -11.31 -8.66
C PRO A 169 2.87 -12.02 -8.12
N LEU A 170 2.74 -13.33 -8.33
CA LEU A 170 1.56 -14.09 -7.89
C LEU A 170 1.49 -14.19 -6.35
N SER A 171 2.62 -14.52 -5.72
CA SER A 171 2.72 -14.58 -4.25
C SER A 171 2.48 -13.21 -3.63
N ARG A 172 2.92 -12.13 -4.27
CA ARG A 172 2.70 -10.75 -3.86
C ARG A 172 1.22 -10.39 -3.85
N GLU A 173 0.53 -10.61 -4.96
CA GLU A 173 -0.90 -10.34 -5.08
C GLU A 173 -1.73 -11.11 -4.03
N GLN A 174 -1.44 -12.39 -3.86
CA GLN A 174 -2.12 -13.21 -2.86
C GLN A 174 -1.90 -12.69 -1.44
N LEU A 175 -0.65 -12.32 -1.08
CA LEU A 175 -0.36 -11.80 0.26
C LEU A 175 -0.99 -10.42 0.50
N GLN A 176 -1.09 -9.56 -0.54
CA GLN A 176 -1.82 -8.30 -0.45
C GLN A 176 -3.29 -8.53 -0.10
N GLN A 177 -3.95 -9.47 -0.80
CA GLN A 177 -5.34 -9.85 -0.50
C GLN A 177 -5.49 -10.40 0.92
N ASP A 178 -4.56 -11.26 1.35
CA ASP A 178 -4.56 -11.82 2.71
C ASP A 178 -4.44 -10.72 3.76
N ILE A 179 -3.56 -9.71 3.55
CA ILE A 179 -3.38 -8.57 4.48
C ILE A 179 -4.64 -7.69 4.53
N VAL A 180 -5.30 -7.43 3.41
CA VAL A 180 -6.57 -6.68 3.38
C VAL A 180 -7.66 -7.41 4.18
N GLN A 181 -7.81 -8.71 3.96
CA GLN A 181 -8.77 -9.53 4.71
C GLN A 181 -8.43 -9.58 6.21
N LEU A 182 -7.13 -9.69 6.51
CA LEU A 182 -6.61 -9.69 7.86
C LEU A 182 -6.96 -8.36 8.56
N GLN A 183 -6.68 -7.22 7.93
CA GLN A 183 -6.95 -5.89 8.49
C GLN A 183 -8.43 -5.71 8.83
N LYS A 184 -9.34 -6.13 7.95
CA LYS A 184 -10.79 -6.08 8.19
C LYS A 184 -11.20 -6.88 9.43
N LYS A 185 -10.54 -8.02 9.69
CA LYS A 185 -10.83 -8.88 10.84
C LYS A 185 -10.23 -8.37 12.14
N ILE A 186 -8.98 -7.88 12.11
CA ILE A 186 -8.23 -7.54 13.33
C ILE A 186 -8.33 -6.08 13.74
N GLN A 187 -8.68 -5.17 12.82
CA GLN A 187 -8.82 -3.72 13.05
C GLN A 187 -7.62 -3.10 13.80
N LYS A 188 -6.41 -3.52 13.47
CA LYS A 188 -5.18 -2.99 14.05
C LYS A 188 -4.71 -1.74 13.29
N THR A 189 -3.97 -0.87 13.96
CA THR A 189 -3.26 0.21 13.29
C THR A 189 -2.07 -0.37 12.57
N ILE A 190 -2.00 -0.19 11.25
CA ILE A 190 -0.90 -0.67 10.42
C ILE A 190 -0.13 0.54 9.89
N VAL A 191 1.19 0.52 10.03
CA VAL A 191 2.12 1.44 9.36
C VAL A 191 2.90 0.64 8.34
N PHE A 192 2.65 0.92 7.08
CA PHE A 192 3.17 0.17 5.96
C PHE A 192 4.15 1.01 5.15
N VAL A 193 5.34 0.51 4.94
CA VAL A 193 6.36 1.15 4.09
C VAL A 193 6.43 0.41 2.78
N THR A 194 6.37 1.15 1.68
CA THR A 194 6.58 0.62 0.33
C THR A 194 7.24 1.68 -0.57
N HIS A 195 7.76 1.24 -1.69
CA HIS A 195 8.14 2.09 -2.82
C HIS A 195 7.20 1.89 -4.02
N ASP A 196 6.24 0.99 -3.93
CA ASP A 196 5.26 0.71 -4.98
C ASP A 196 3.95 1.46 -4.76
N MET A 197 3.61 2.35 -5.71
CA MET A 197 2.40 3.16 -5.66
C MET A 197 1.13 2.30 -5.76
N GLN A 198 1.15 1.18 -6.49
CA GLN A 198 -0.02 0.30 -6.58
C GLN A 198 -0.36 -0.33 -5.23
N GLU A 199 0.67 -0.74 -4.48
CA GLU A 199 0.49 -1.24 -3.12
C GLU A 199 -0.12 -0.16 -2.22
N ALA A 200 0.40 1.08 -2.30
CA ALA A 200 -0.07 2.20 -1.50
C ALA A 200 -1.54 2.52 -1.80
N LEU A 201 -1.92 2.59 -3.08
CA LEU A 201 -3.28 2.91 -3.53
C LEU A 201 -4.28 1.79 -3.19
N SER A 202 -3.83 0.52 -3.22
CA SER A 202 -4.69 -0.64 -2.98
C SER A 202 -4.96 -0.92 -1.50
N LEU A 203 -4.00 -0.57 -0.63
CA LEU A 203 -4.01 -0.99 0.77
C LEU A 203 -4.29 0.17 1.74
N GLY A 204 -3.89 1.39 1.39
CA GLY A 204 -3.88 2.52 2.32
C GLY A 204 -5.24 3.17 2.53
N ASP A 205 -5.61 3.44 3.77
CA ASP A 205 -6.66 4.41 4.08
C ASP A 205 -6.15 5.84 3.87
N ARG A 206 -4.89 6.08 4.23
CA ARG A 206 -4.16 7.32 3.93
C ARG A 206 -2.73 7.02 3.53
N ILE A 207 -2.22 7.85 2.61
CA ILE A 207 -0.89 7.75 2.03
C ILE A 207 -0.08 9.00 2.37
N CYS A 208 1.09 8.80 2.96
CA CYS A 208 2.06 9.84 3.22
C CYS A 208 3.20 9.75 2.21
N VAL A 209 3.22 10.66 1.26
CA VAL A 209 4.30 10.78 0.27
C VAL A 209 5.46 11.55 0.88
N MET A 210 6.64 10.92 0.94
CA MET A 210 7.85 11.49 1.52
C MET A 210 8.91 11.76 0.46
N LYS A 211 9.63 12.87 0.60
CA LYS A 211 10.83 13.21 -0.17
C LYS A 211 11.84 13.90 0.74
N GLU A 212 13.11 13.48 0.68
CA GLU A 212 14.22 14.12 1.40
C GLU A 212 13.94 14.37 2.91
N GLY A 213 13.38 13.36 3.57
CA GLY A 213 13.08 13.42 5.01
C GLY A 213 11.81 14.17 5.39
N LYS A 214 11.06 14.72 4.42
CA LYS A 214 9.87 15.55 4.66
C LYS A 214 8.62 14.92 4.09
N VAL A 215 7.46 15.27 4.67
CA VAL A 215 6.15 14.99 4.09
C VAL A 215 5.89 15.97 2.94
N VAL A 216 5.67 15.44 1.76
CA VAL A 216 5.26 16.23 0.59
C VAL A 216 3.74 16.35 0.55
N GLN A 217 3.04 15.21 0.66
CA GLN A 217 1.58 15.15 0.70
C GLN A 217 1.13 14.03 1.63
N LEU A 218 0.02 14.25 2.31
CA LEU A 218 -0.66 13.28 3.15
C LEU A 218 -2.16 13.34 2.84
N ASP A 219 -2.70 12.30 2.23
CA ASP A 219 -4.07 12.28 1.75
C ASP A 219 -4.63 10.85 1.63
N THR A 220 -5.91 10.73 1.26
CA THR A 220 -6.50 9.46 0.82
C THR A 220 -5.93 9.05 -0.54
N PRO A 221 -6.04 7.77 -0.95
CA PRO A 221 -5.68 7.34 -2.30
C PRO A 221 -6.28 8.22 -3.41
N GLU A 222 -7.58 8.53 -3.31
CA GLU A 222 -8.27 9.40 -4.25
C GLU A 222 -7.69 10.81 -4.26
N GLY A 223 -7.39 11.37 -3.07
CA GLY A 223 -6.79 12.70 -2.94
C GLY A 223 -5.40 12.76 -3.59
N ILE A 224 -4.59 11.71 -3.44
CA ILE A 224 -3.27 11.61 -4.06
C ILE A 224 -3.38 11.55 -5.59
N ILE A 225 -4.34 10.78 -6.13
CA ILE A 225 -4.54 10.62 -7.58
C ILE A 225 -5.07 11.89 -8.24
N HIS A 226 -6.15 12.47 -7.67
CA HIS A 226 -6.89 13.53 -8.34
C HIS A 226 -6.39 14.94 -8.00
N ASN A 227 -5.71 15.10 -6.87
CA ASN A 227 -5.20 16.40 -6.39
C ASN A 227 -3.73 16.31 -5.97
N PRO A 228 -2.80 15.94 -6.89
CA PRO A 228 -1.38 15.92 -6.57
C PRO A 228 -0.89 17.32 -6.20
N LYS A 229 -0.21 17.44 -5.06
CA LYS A 229 0.21 18.71 -4.48
C LYS A 229 1.24 19.46 -5.34
N ASN A 230 2.04 18.72 -6.10
CA ASN A 230 3.08 19.27 -6.97
C ASN A 230 3.49 18.23 -8.05
N GLU A 231 4.29 18.68 -8.99
CA GLU A 231 4.82 17.90 -10.11
C GLU A 231 5.52 16.61 -9.65
N PHE A 232 6.30 16.65 -8.55
CA PHE A 232 6.94 15.46 -8.01
C PHE A 232 5.92 14.37 -7.64
N VAL A 233 4.81 14.74 -6.97
CA VAL A 233 3.77 13.77 -6.60
C VAL A 233 3.09 13.24 -7.86
N GLU A 234 2.81 14.11 -8.81
CA GLU A 234 2.20 13.74 -10.09
C GLU A 234 3.08 12.75 -10.89
N GLU A 235 4.36 13.04 -11.04
CA GLU A 235 5.33 12.15 -11.68
C GLU A 235 5.49 10.82 -10.91
N PHE A 236 5.49 10.89 -9.57
CA PHE A 236 5.65 9.71 -8.72
C PHE A 236 4.46 8.76 -8.79
N ILE A 237 3.24 9.29 -8.96
CA ILE A 237 2.04 8.50 -9.25
C ILE A 237 2.15 7.92 -10.66
N GLY A 238 2.64 8.71 -11.61
CA GLY A 238 2.63 8.39 -13.04
C GLY A 238 1.20 8.16 -13.52
N ASN A 239 1.02 7.28 -14.50
CA ASN A 239 -0.32 6.88 -14.98
C ASN A 239 -0.99 5.82 -14.06
N ARG A 240 -0.47 5.58 -12.86
CA ARG A 240 -0.97 4.56 -11.93
C ARG A 240 -2.18 5.09 -11.18
N GLY A 241 -3.29 4.39 -11.29
CA GLY A 241 -4.53 4.77 -10.61
C GLY A 241 -5.40 5.78 -11.35
N ARG A 242 -4.92 6.44 -12.40
CA ARG A 242 -5.77 7.23 -13.28
C ARG A 242 -6.48 6.29 -14.25
N PRO A 243 -7.78 6.46 -14.48
CA PRO A 243 -8.46 5.75 -15.54
C PRO A 243 -7.72 5.98 -16.87
N TRP A 244 -7.58 4.94 -17.69
CA TRP A 244 -6.85 4.99 -18.97
C TRP A 244 -7.34 6.08 -19.94
N TYR A 245 -8.58 6.53 -19.76
CA TYR A 245 -9.22 7.58 -20.56
C TYR A 245 -9.05 9.00 -19.99
N GLU A 246 -8.54 9.15 -18.76
CA GLU A 246 -8.37 10.47 -18.14
C GLU A 246 -7.33 11.30 -18.88
N GLY A 247 -7.70 12.54 -19.22
CA GLY A 247 -6.86 13.44 -20.01
C GLY A 247 -6.80 13.15 -21.50
N LYS A 248 -7.54 12.13 -22.00
CA LYS A 248 -7.62 11.81 -23.42
C LYS A 248 -8.81 12.47 -24.08
N SER A 249 -8.62 12.89 -25.34
CA SER A 249 -9.67 13.41 -26.22
C SER A 249 -10.28 12.31 -27.09
N ILE A 250 -11.45 12.59 -27.64
CA ILE A 250 -12.10 11.72 -28.63
C ILE A 250 -11.21 11.56 -29.89
N GLU A 251 -10.45 12.59 -30.26
CA GLU A 251 -9.50 12.58 -31.37
C GLU A 251 -8.48 11.43 -31.31
N GLU A 252 -8.02 11.07 -30.12
CA GLU A 252 -7.06 9.99 -29.95
C GLU A 252 -7.62 8.58 -30.21
N VAL A 253 -8.96 8.45 -30.22
CA VAL A 253 -9.63 7.13 -30.23
C VAL A 253 -10.48 6.97 -31.50
N LEU A 254 -10.94 8.07 -32.08
CA LEU A 254 -11.80 8.05 -33.26
C LEU A 254 -10.95 7.84 -34.53
N PRO A 255 -11.14 6.74 -35.28
CA PRO A 255 -10.49 6.59 -36.58
C PRO A 255 -10.92 7.69 -37.55
N LEU A 256 -9.97 8.25 -38.27
CA LEU A 256 -10.24 9.18 -39.35
C LEU A 256 -11.17 8.50 -40.40
N ASP A 257 -12.32 9.09 -40.66
CA ASP A 257 -13.31 8.63 -41.65
C ASP A 257 -13.88 7.22 -41.39
N ASN A 258 -14.71 7.09 -40.35
CA ASN A 258 -15.35 5.80 -40.03
C ASN A 258 -16.68 5.55 -40.76
N GLY A 259 -17.16 6.48 -41.62
CA GLY A 259 -18.32 6.31 -42.49
C GLY A 259 -19.67 6.16 -41.77
N ILE A 260 -19.70 6.17 -40.46
CA ILE A 260 -20.92 6.00 -39.65
C ILE A 260 -21.57 7.37 -39.49
N ARG A 261 -22.80 7.55 -40.00
CA ARG A 261 -23.61 8.76 -39.79
C ARG A 261 -24.70 8.48 -38.77
N VAL A 262 -24.74 9.28 -37.72
CA VAL A 262 -25.73 9.20 -36.65
C VAL A 262 -26.31 10.59 -36.39
N GLU A 263 -27.63 10.67 -36.21
CA GLU A 263 -28.30 11.89 -35.79
C GLU A 263 -28.30 12.05 -34.30
N GLY A 264 -28.05 13.25 -33.79
CA GLY A 264 -28.05 13.55 -32.36
C GLY A 264 -27.16 14.74 -32.03
N ASN A 265 -27.09 15.09 -30.74
CA ASN A 265 -26.16 16.12 -30.26
C ASN A 265 -24.73 15.62 -30.42
N ALA A 266 -23.96 16.22 -31.29
CA ALA A 266 -22.57 15.86 -31.50
C ALA A 266 -21.67 16.35 -30.33
N LEU A 267 -20.65 15.55 -29.99
CA LEU A 267 -19.52 16.01 -29.15
C LEU A 267 -18.44 16.58 -30.06
N SER A 268 -17.71 17.57 -29.55
CA SER A 268 -16.52 18.05 -30.25
C SER A 268 -15.44 16.93 -30.28
N LEU A 269 -14.69 16.87 -31.37
CA LEU A 269 -13.55 15.97 -31.53
C LEU A 269 -12.54 16.15 -30.38
N HIS A 270 -12.43 17.36 -29.82
CA HIS A 270 -11.56 17.70 -28.69
C HIS A 270 -12.23 17.51 -27.31
N SER A 271 -13.50 17.05 -27.25
CA SER A 271 -14.14 16.69 -25.98
C SER A 271 -13.43 15.54 -25.33
N THR A 272 -13.55 15.45 -24.01
CA THR A 272 -12.89 14.39 -23.23
C THR A 272 -13.48 13.02 -23.55
N LEU A 273 -12.65 12.00 -23.55
CA LEU A 273 -13.10 10.62 -23.72
C LEU A 273 -14.04 10.20 -22.57
N GLN A 274 -13.92 10.80 -21.41
CA GLN A 274 -14.82 10.59 -20.27
C GLN A 274 -16.26 11.02 -20.61
N GLU A 275 -16.47 12.19 -21.23
CA GLU A 275 -17.78 12.65 -21.65
C GLU A 275 -18.42 11.68 -22.66
N ALA A 276 -17.62 11.20 -23.60
CA ALA A 276 -18.06 10.23 -24.59
C ALA A 276 -18.44 8.88 -23.96
N LEU A 277 -17.66 8.39 -22.98
CA LEU A 277 -17.95 7.15 -22.26
C LEU A 277 -19.25 7.21 -21.47
N VAL A 278 -19.55 8.35 -20.82
CA VAL A 278 -20.81 8.55 -20.10
C VAL A 278 -22.00 8.45 -21.06
N ARG A 279 -21.91 9.02 -22.27
CA ARG A 279 -22.97 8.93 -23.28
C ARG A 279 -23.13 7.52 -23.84
N LEU A 280 -22.02 6.83 -24.12
CA LEU A 280 -22.01 5.44 -24.62
C LEU A 280 -22.60 4.41 -23.64
N GLN A 281 -22.82 4.77 -22.38
CA GLN A 281 -23.58 3.92 -21.45
C GLN A 281 -25.06 3.80 -21.85
N ASN A 282 -25.61 4.83 -22.53
CA ASN A 282 -27.02 4.91 -22.90
C ASN A 282 -27.26 5.01 -24.41
N GLU A 283 -26.21 5.22 -25.21
CA GLU A 283 -26.26 5.39 -26.66
C GLU A 283 -25.33 4.36 -27.33
N GLU A 284 -25.77 3.72 -28.41
CA GLU A 284 -24.92 2.77 -29.17
C GLU A 284 -23.74 3.46 -29.86
N SER A 285 -23.94 4.73 -30.23
CA SER A 285 -22.92 5.55 -30.86
C SER A 285 -23.15 7.04 -30.57
N VAL A 286 -22.04 7.78 -30.43
CA VAL A 286 -22.04 9.22 -30.15
C VAL A 286 -21.52 9.96 -31.38
N PRO A 287 -22.32 10.86 -32.01
CA PRO A 287 -21.86 11.65 -33.15
C PRO A 287 -20.76 12.63 -32.70
N VAL A 288 -19.79 12.84 -33.58
CA VAL A 288 -18.62 13.70 -33.33
C VAL A 288 -18.50 14.72 -34.42
N GLU A 289 -18.24 15.97 -34.05
CA GLU A 289 -18.02 17.09 -34.94
C GLU A 289 -16.71 17.82 -34.67
N GLU A 290 -16.19 18.43 -35.70
CA GLU A 290 -15.08 19.37 -35.61
C GLU A 290 -15.48 20.67 -36.35
N TYR A 291 -15.42 21.81 -35.64
CA TYR A 291 -15.84 23.13 -36.16
C TYR A 291 -17.23 23.14 -36.80
N GLY A 292 -18.19 22.36 -36.23
CA GLY A 292 -19.55 22.26 -36.73
C GLY A 292 -19.72 21.36 -37.97
N GLN A 293 -18.67 20.65 -38.38
CA GLN A 293 -18.73 19.63 -39.43
C GLN A 293 -18.66 18.23 -38.80
N TYR A 294 -19.55 17.35 -39.25
CA TYR A 294 -19.60 15.98 -38.85
C TYR A 294 -18.34 15.22 -39.31
N VAL A 295 -17.57 14.64 -38.37
CA VAL A 295 -16.34 13.87 -38.64
C VAL A 295 -16.50 12.37 -38.44
N GLY A 296 -17.57 11.92 -37.77
CA GLY A 296 -17.82 10.51 -37.56
C GLY A 296 -18.65 10.23 -36.32
N ALA A 297 -18.77 8.95 -35.93
CA ALA A 297 -19.40 8.55 -34.68
C ALA A 297 -18.51 7.64 -33.87
N LEU A 298 -18.38 7.93 -32.60
CA LEU A 298 -17.66 7.09 -31.64
C LEU A 298 -18.57 5.96 -31.15
N THR A 299 -18.06 4.74 -31.14
CA THR A 299 -18.76 3.55 -30.63
C THR A 299 -17.92 2.86 -29.55
N SER A 300 -18.55 2.02 -28.73
CA SER A 300 -17.82 1.18 -27.76
C SER A 300 -16.75 0.30 -28.42
N ARG A 301 -16.96 -0.09 -29.69
CA ARG A 301 -16.01 -0.88 -30.48
C ARG A 301 -14.70 -0.11 -30.76
N HIS A 302 -14.79 1.19 -31.07
CA HIS A 302 -13.59 2.02 -31.26
C HIS A 302 -12.77 2.09 -29.99
N ILE A 303 -13.43 2.23 -28.84
CA ILE A 303 -12.79 2.25 -27.54
C ILE A 303 -12.09 0.92 -27.23
N VAL A 304 -12.76 -0.20 -27.46
CA VAL A 304 -12.17 -1.53 -27.25
C VAL A 304 -10.96 -1.74 -28.17
N ASN A 305 -11.03 -1.37 -29.45
CA ASN A 305 -9.91 -1.48 -30.37
C ASN A 305 -8.72 -0.64 -29.91
N TYR A 306 -8.95 0.59 -29.50
CA TYR A 306 -7.91 1.46 -28.95
C TYR A 306 -7.22 0.86 -27.72
N ILE A 307 -8.00 0.29 -26.77
CA ILE A 307 -7.43 -0.38 -25.59
C ILE A 307 -6.55 -1.57 -26.01
N VAL A 308 -7.01 -2.38 -26.96
CA VAL A 308 -6.26 -3.55 -27.45
C VAL A 308 -4.95 -3.13 -28.12
N GLU A 309 -4.96 -2.03 -28.90
CA GLU A 309 -3.75 -1.48 -29.50
C GLU A 309 -2.75 -1.00 -28.45
N GLN A 310 -3.22 -0.25 -27.46
CA GLN A 310 -2.38 0.23 -26.35
C GLN A 310 -1.79 -0.92 -25.50
N MET A 311 -2.51 -2.04 -25.38
CA MET A 311 -1.99 -3.23 -24.69
C MET A 311 -0.86 -3.92 -25.49
N LYS A 312 -0.92 -3.88 -26.84
CA LYS A 312 0.13 -4.45 -27.70
C LYS A 312 1.41 -3.61 -27.74
N GLU A 313 1.31 -2.29 -27.58
CA GLU A 313 2.47 -1.39 -27.56
C GLU A 313 3.22 -1.42 -26.21
N ARG A 314 2.58 -1.92 -25.16
CA ARG A 314 3.16 -2.01 -23.78
C ARG A 314 3.72 -3.39 -23.43
N GLY A 315 3.54 -4.42 -24.24
CA GLY A 315 4.07 -5.78 -24.09
C GLY A 315 5.26 -5.98 -25.00
#